data_f56c3dd6e89df397936daa6146a13402
#
_entry.id   f56c3dd6e89df397936daa6146a13402
#
_cell.length_a   1.000
_cell.length_b   1.000
_cell.length_c   1.000
_cell.angle_alpha   90.00
_cell.angle_beta   90.00
_cell.angle_gamma   90.00
#
_symmetry.space_group_name_H-M   'P 1'
#
loop_
_entity.id
_entity.type
_entity.pdbx_description
1 polymer ?
#
loop_
_entity_poly.entity_id
_entity_poly.type
_entity_poly.pdbx_seq_one_letter_code
_entity_poly.pdbx_strand_id
1 'polypeptide(L)'
;MSGGSVERVRAALAAAGHADTVRSFPEGTRSAAEAAAAVGCEVAQIAKSIIFRSARPVLVIASGANRVDMAKVASATGFHVKRADGGWVRDMTGFAIGGVAPIGHLTPPVVLVDEDLLRFDTVWAAAGSPMHVFATTPRDLLRLSGGTLADVKEDA
;
A
#
# COMPACT_ATOMS: atom_id res chain seq x y z
N MET A 1 4.67 -5.80 -18.10
CA MET A 1 6.08 -5.66 -17.68
C MET A 1 6.15 -4.95 -16.34
N SER A 2 7.03 -5.40 -15.44
CA SER A 2 7.20 -4.78 -14.13
C SER A 2 7.59 -3.30 -14.23
N GLY A 3 8.39 -2.93 -15.24
CA GLY A 3 8.77 -1.54 -15.51
C GLY A 3 7.58 -0.64 -15.79
N GLY A 4 6.55 -1.16 -16.47
CA GLY A 4 5.35 -0.38 -16.76
C GLY A 4 4.55 0.00 -15.52
N SER A 5 4.47 -0.88 -14.52
CA SER A 5 3.77 -0.57 -13.27
C SER A 5 4.52 0.45 -12.42
N VAL A 6 5.83 0.38 -12.38
CA VAL A 6 6.66 1.38 -11.67
C VAL A 6 6.54 2.76 -12.34
N GLU A 7 6.59 2.80 -13.66
CA GLU A 7 6.44 4.05 -14.41
C GLU A 7 5.07 4.67 -14.19
N ARG A 8 4.03 3.84 -14.11
CA ARG A 8 2.67 4.31 -13.83
C ARG A 8 2.58 4.94 -12.43
N VAL A 9 3.25 4.34 -11.43
CA VAL A 9 3.30 4.91 -10.08
C VAL A 9 4.07 6.23 -10.08
N ARG A 10 5.23 6.27 -10.73
CA ARG A 10 6.02 7.51 -10.83
C ARG A 10 5.23 8.63 -11.50
N ALA A 11 4.51 8.32 -12.58
CA ALA A 11 3.68 9.31 -13.27
C ALA A 11 2.55 9.81 -12.37
N ALA A 12 1.91 8.93 -11.62
CA ALA A 12 0.84 9.30 -10.68
C ALA A 12 1.38 10.18 -9.54
N LEU A 13 2.55 9.86 -8.99
CA LEU A 13 3.20 10.67 -7.96
C LEU A 13 3.53 12.07 -8.51
N ALA A 14 4.11 12.14 -9.68
CA ALA A 14 4.45 13.42 -10.32
C ALA A 14 3.19 14.27 -10.59
N ALA A 15 2.12 13.65 -11.08
CA ALA A 15 0.86 14.33 -11.33
C ALA A 15 0.23 14.88 -10.04
N ALA A 16 0.49 14.23 -8.91
CA ALA A 16 0.02 14.68 -7.60
C ALA A 16 0.96 15.69 -6.92
N GLY A 17 2.03 16.10 -7.60
CA GLY A 17 2.99 17.04 -7.05
C GLY A 17 3.94 16.46 -6.01
N HIS A 18 4.07 15.14 -5.97
CA HIS A 18 4.94 14.45 -5.03
C HIS A 18 6.35 14.32 -5.62
N ALA A 19 7.37 14.57 -4.81
CA ALA A 19 8.77 14.40 -5.22
C ALA A 19 9.05 12.92 -5.56
N ASP A 20 9.96 12.68 -6.49
CA ASP A 20 10.37 11.32 -6.83
C ASP A 20 11.32 10.77 -5.76
N THR A 21 10.79 9.97 -4.86
CA THR A 21 11.53 9.31 -3.79
C THR A 21 11.64 7.81 -4.03
N VAL A 22 11.31 7.35 -5.22
CA VAL A 22 11.34 5.92 -5.56
C VAL A 22 12.78 5.41 -5.55
N ARG A 23 12.98 4.28 -4.85
CA ARG A 23 14.26 3.60 -4.76
C ARG A 23 14.11 2.15 -5.17
N SER A 24 15.15 1.64 -5.83
CA SER A 24 15.19 0.26 -6.33
C SER A 24 16.07 -0.60 -5.43
N PHE A 25 15.60 -1.79 -5.12
CA PHE A 25 16.33 -2.79 -4.32
C PHE A 25 16.29 -4.13 -5.04
N PRO A 26 17.36 -4.49 -5.76
CA PRO A 26 17.36 -5.72 -6.57
C PRO A 26 17.12 -7.00 -5.77
N GLU A 27 17.41 -7.00 -4.48
CA GLU A 27 17.21 -8.16 -3.61
C GLU A 27 15.75 -8.35 -3.20
N GLY A 28 14.92 -7.34 -3.45
CA GLY A 28 13.49 -7.40 -3.20
C GLY A 28 13.05 -6.77 -1.88
N THR A 29 11.82 -6.30 -1.89
CA THR A 29 11.17 -5.67 -0.73
C THR A 29 9.73 -6.17 -0.61
N ARG A 30 9.52 -7.49 -0.79
CA ARG A 30 8.17 -8.10 -0.84
C ARG A 30 7.47 -8.10 0.49
N SER A 31 8.21 -8.34 1.57
CA SER A 31 7.65 -8.29 2.91
C SER A 31 7.98 -6.96 3.58
N ALA A 32 7.19 -6.59 4.58
CA ALA A 32 7.46 -5.40 5.37
C ALA A 32 8.83 -5.48 6.05
N ALA A 33 9.22 -6.66 6.54
CA ALA A 33 10.52 -6.86 7.18
C ALA A 33 11.67 -6.66 6.20
N GLU A 34 11.55 -7.20 4.97
CA GLU A 34 12.56 -7.01 3.93
C GLU A 34 12.67 -5.53 3.52
N ALA A 35 11.55 -4.86 3.34
CA ALA A 35 11.52 -3.44 3.00
C ALA A 35 12.16 -2.59 4.09
N ALA A 36 11.83 -2.84 5.35
CA ALA A 36 12.39 -2.12 6.49
C ALA A 36 13.91 -2.29 6.57
N ALA A 37 14.40 -3.51 6.38
CA ALA A 37 15.83 -3.80 6.38
C ALA A 37 16.54 -3.07 5.22
N ALA A 38 15.93 -3.06 4.03
CA ALA A 38 16.52 -2.44 2.84
C ALA A 38 16.68 -0.93 2.99
N VAL A 39 15.66 -0.24 3.54
CA VAL A 39 15.70 1.22 3.69
C VAL A 39 16.28 1.68 5.03
N GLY A 40 16.44 0.78 6.00
CA GLY A 40 17.01 1.11 7.31
C GLY A 40 16.02 1.80 8.24
N CYS A 41 14.77 1.34 8.27
CA CYS A 41 13.74 1.89 9.16
C CYS A 41 13.08 0.78 10.00
N GLU A 42 12.16 1.16 10.88
CA GLU A 42 11.35 0.22 11.63
C GLU A 42 10.29 -0.44 10.74
N VAL A 43 9.96 -1.69 11.03
CA VAL A 43 8.91 -2.40 10.30
C VAL A 43 7.58 -1.64 10.36
N ALA A 44 7.29 -1.01 11.51
CA ALA A 44 6.06 -0.23 11.69
C ALA A 44 5.96 0.97 10.73
N GLN A 45 7.09 1.45 10.18
CA GLN A 45 7.11 2.56 9.22
C GLN A 45 6.82 2.11 7.79
N ILE A 46 6.68 0.82 7.56
CA ILE A 46 6.32 0.30 6.24
C ILE A 46 4.80 0.38 6.10
N ALA A 47 4.35 1.09 5.07
CA ALA A 47 2.94 1.17 4.71
C ALA A 47 2.65 0.06 3.70
N LYS A 48 2.26 -1.11 4.20
CA LYS A 48 2.01 -2.27 3.35
C LYS A 48 0.59 -2.21 2.79
N SER A 49 0.47 -2.38 1.48
CA SER A 49 -0.80 -2.35 0.78
C SER A 49 -1.33 -3.76 0.59
N ILE A 50 -2.52 -4.00 1.13
CA ILE A 50 -3.19 -5.30 1.05
C ILE A 50 -4.50 -5.09 0.32
N ILE A 51 -4.74 -5.89 -0.73
CA ILE A 51 -5.98 -5.86 -1.49
C ILE A 51 -6.90 -6.96 -1.02
N PHE A 52 -8.12 -6.59 -0.68
CA PHE A 52 -9.21 -7.53 -0.42
C PHE A 52 -10.20 -7.50 -1.56
N ARG A 53 -10.80 -8.65 -1.83
CA ARG A 53 -11.81 -8.80 -2.86
C ARG A 53 -13.19 -8.49 -2.30
N SER A 54 -13.93 -7.67 -3.03
CA SER A 54 -15.32 -7.36 -2.78
C SER A 54 -15.96 -6.97 -4.11
N ALA A 55 -17.12 -6.32 -4.10
CA ALA A 55 -17.73 -5.75 -5.30
C ALA A 55 -16.78 -4.76 -5.98
N ARG A 56 -15.96 -4.07 -5.19
CA ARG A 56 -14.83 -3.24 -5.65
C ARG A 56 -13.57 -3.72 -4.94
N PRO A 57 -12.38 -3.48 -5.50
CA PRO A 57 -11.16 -3.72 -4.75
C PRO A 57 -11.14 -2.85 -3.49
N VAL A 58 -10.77 -3.44 -2.36
CA VAL A 58 -10.59 -2.70 -1.11
C VAL A 58 -9.11 -2.74 -0.77
N LEU A 59 -8.49 -1.57 -0.75
CA LEU A 59 -7.07 -1.41 -0.43
C LEU A 59 -6.94 -0.98 1.03
N VAL A 60 -6.25 -1.79 1.82
CA VAL A 60 -5.90 -1.45 3.19
C VAL A 60 -4.41 -1.17 3.24
N ILE A 61 -4.04 0.05 3.59
CA ILE A 61 -2.65 0.45 3.76
C ILE A 61 -2.34 0.39 5.25
N ALA A 62 -1.71 -0.71 5.66
CA ALA A 62 -1.48 -1.02 7.06
C ALA A 62 -0.03 -0.81 7.46
N SER A 63 0.21 -0.43 8.72
CA SER A 63 1.56 -0.46 9.29
C SER A 63 2.11 -1.88 9.22
N GLY A 64 3.38 -2.02 8.83
CA GLY A 64 4.02 -3.32 8.67
C GLY A 64 4.06 -4.16 9.94
N ALA A 65 3.95 -3.53 11.10
CA ALA A 65 3.92 -4.21 12.39
C ALA A 65 2.54 -4.76 12.76
N ASN A 66 1.49 -4.39 12.01
CA ASN A 66 0.11 -4.76 12.32
C ASN A 66 -0.39 -5.87 11.39
N ARG A 67 -1.24 -6.74 11.95
CA ARG A 67 -2.05 -7.68 11.16
C ARG A 67 -3.43 -7.07 10.97
N VAL A 68 -3.95 -7.17 9.75
CA VAL A 68 -5.26 -6.58 9.42
C VAL A 68 -6.38 -7.47 9.93
N ASP A 69 -7.34 -6.84 10.59
CA ASP A 69 -8.60 -7.48 11.04
C ASP A 69 -9.66 -7.24 9.97
N MET A 70 -10.05 -8.31 9.27
CA MET A 70 -11.02 -8.21 8.17
C MET A 70 -12.40 -7.75 8.64
N ALA A 71 -12.79 -8.06 9.87
CA ALA A 71 -14.06 -7.60 10.43
C ALA A 71 -14.08 -6.08 10.59
N LYS A 72 -12.96 -5.50 11.03
CA LYS A 72 -12.82 -4.04 11.12
C LYS A 72 -12.88 -3.38 9.75
N VAL A 73 -12.26 -4.00 8.75
CA VAL A 73 -12.30 -3.52 7.36
C VAL A 73 -13.73 -3.53 6.83
N ALA A 74 -14.46 -4.62 7.06
CA ALA A 74 -15.86 -4.72 6.65
C ALA A 74 -16.72 -3.66 7.32
N SER A 75 -16.56 -3.45 8.63
CA SER A 75 -17.28 -2.41 9.36
C SER A 75 -16.99 -1.02 8.84
N ALA A 76 -15.72 -0.72 8.57
CA ALA A 76 -15.31 0.62 8.13
C ALA A 76 -15.76 0.94 6.70
N THR A 77 -15.83 -0.06 5.82
CA THR A 77 -16.17 0.13 4.41
C THR A 77 -17.62 -0.13 4.08
N GLY A 78 -18.30 -0.93 4.89
CA GLY A 78 -19.64 -1.43 4.57
C GLY A 78 -19.64 -2.55 3.53
N PHE A 79 -18.46 -3.02 3.11
CA PHE A 79 -18.33 -4.12 2.14
C PHE A 79 -18.01 -5.43 2.84
N HIS A 80 -18.57 -6.51 2.31
CA HIS A 80 -18.16 -7.85 2.69
C HIS A 80 -16.85 -8.16 1.96
N VAL A 81 -15.74 -8.24 2.69
CA VAL A 81 -14.41 -8.43 2.13
C VAL A 81 -13.91 -9.85 2.33
N LYS A 82 -13.14 -10.35 1.37
CA LYS A 82 -12.47 -11.64 1.45
C LYS A 82 -11.07 -11.54 0.84
N ARG A 83 -10.26 -12.54 1.08
CA ARG A 83 -8.90 -12.58 0.54
C ARG A 83 -8.95 -12.64 -0.98
N ALA A 84 -8.01 -11.95 -1.63
CA ALA A 84 -7.88 -11.91 -3.08
C ALA A 84 -6.66 -12.72 -3.50
N ASP A 85 -6.79 -13.49 -4.58
CA ASP A 85 -5.64 -14.18 -5.16
C ASP A 85 -4.82 -13.23 -6.05
N GLY A 86 -3.58 -13.65 -6.37
CA GLY A 86 -2.66 -12.82 -7.13
C GLY A 86 -3.15 -12.44 -8.52
N GLY A 87 -3.87 -13.34 -9.19
CA GLY A 87 -4.42 -13.06 -10.52
C GLY A 87 -5.47 -11.98 -10.49
N TRP A 88 -6.39 -12.07 -9.54
CA TRP A 88 -7.43 -11.05 -9.36
C TRP A 88 -6.83 -9.69 -8.99
N VAL A 89 -5.85 -9.69 -8.08
CA VAL A 89 -5.15 -8.45 -7.67
C VAL A 89 -4.50 -7.80 -8.89
N ARG A 90 -3.78 -8.57 -9.70
CA ARG A 90 -3.11 -8.04 -10.89
C ARG A 90 -4.11 -7.48 -11.90
N ASP A 91 -5.20 -8.19 -12.14
CA ASP A 91 -6.23 -7.76 -13.09
C ASP A 91 -6.90 -6.45 -12.65
N MET A 92 -7.22 -6.32 -11.38
CA MET A 92 -7.93 -5.16 -10.85
C MET A 92 -7.02 -3.96 -10.60
N THR A 93 -5.82 -4.19 -10.11
CA THR A 93 -4.94 -3.09 -9.69
C THR A 93 -3.85 -2.75 -10.70
N GLY A 94 -3.44 -3.72 -11.51
CA GLY A 94 -2.27 -3.59 -12.39
C GLY A 94 -0.95 -3.86 -11.68
N PHE A 95 -1.00 -4.38 -10.45
CA PHE A 95 0.19 -4.68 -9.64
C PHE A 95 0.22 -6.14 -9.22
N ALA A 96 1.43 -6.69 -9.11
CA ALA A 96 1.63 -7.99 -8.48
C ALA A 96 1.55 -7.85 -6.95
N ILE A 97 1.13 -8.91 -6.26
CA ILE A 97 1.21 -8.98 -4.80
C ILE A 97 2.67 -8.73 -4.38
N GLY A 98 2.89 -7.93 -3.36
CA GLY A 98 4.22 -7.48 -2.92
C GLY A 98 4.68 -6.18 -3.58
N GLY A 99 4.02 -5.78 -4.68
CA GLY A 99 4.33 -4.54 -5.38
C GLY A 99 3.16 -3.58 -5.48
N VAL A 100 2.06 -3.84 -4.76
CA VAL A 100 0.87 -2.99 -4.80
C VAL A 100 1.19 -1.62 -4.19
N ALA A 101 1.10 -0.57 -5.02
CA ALA A 101 1.31 0.80 -4.58
C ALA A 101 0.02 1.40 -4.01
N PRO A 102 0.13 2.49 -3.23
CA PRO A 102 -1.07 3.19 -2.74
C PRO A 102 -1.72 4.10 -3.77
N ILE A 103 -1.15 4.21 -4.95
CA ILE A 103 -1.60 5.09 -6.03
C ILE A 103 -1.35 4.42 -7.39
N GLY A 104 -2.04 4.86 -8.42
CA GLY A 104 -1.80 4.37 -9.79
C GLY A 104 -2.54 3.09 -10.13
N HIS A 105 -3.62 2.77 -9.44
CA HIS A 105 -4.43 1.58 -9.68
C HIS A 105 -5.23 1.68 -10.97
N LEU A 106 -5.38 0.56 -11.67
CA LEU A 106 -6.20 0.49 -12.89
C LEU A 106 -7.68 0.66 -12.55
N THR A 107 -8.16 -0.03 -11.52
CA THR A 107 -9.52 0.14 -11.01
C THR A 107 -9.43 0.86 -9.67
N PRO A 108 -10.02 2.06 -9.53
CA PRO A 108 -9.95 2.81 -8.28
C PRO A 108 -10.50 2.00 -7.09
N PRO A 109 -9.69 1.72 -6.07
CA PRO A 109 -10.15 0.96 -4.91
C PRO A 109 -10.83 1.84 -3.88
N VAL A 110 -11.57 1.21 -2.99
CA VAL A 110 -11.94 1.82 -1.71
C VAL A 110 -10.72 1.70 -0.81
N VAL A 111 -10.28 2.79 -0.16
CA VAL A 111 -9.01 2.81 0.57
C VAL A 111 -9.21 3.12 2.04
N LEU A 112 -8.61 2.28 2.89
CA LEU A 112 -8.44 2.56 4.32
C LEU A 112 -6.96 2.70 4.62
N VAL A 113 -6.60 3.67 5.45
CA VAL A 113 -5.23 3.90 5.90
C VAL A 113 -5.17 3.68 7.40
N ASP A 114 -4.24 2.82 7.82
CA ASP A 114 -4.02 2.48 9.23
C ASP A 114 -3.61 3.75 10.01
N GLU A 115 -4.37 4.08 11.04
CA GLU A 115 -4.09 5.26 11.87
C GLU A 115 -2.75 5.17 12.58
N ASP A 116 -2.20 3.98 12.80
CA ASP A 116 -0.89 3.80 13.43
C ASP A 116 0.24 4.37 12.57
N LEU A 117 0.05 4.54 11.28
CA LEU A 117 1.05 5.16 10.41
C LEU A 117 1.26 6.64 10.74
N LEU A 118 0.28 7.30 11.35
CA LEU A 118 0.40 8.71 11.74
C LEU A 118 1.46 8.97 12.79
N ARG A 119 1.96 7.92 13.45
CA ARG A 119 3.00 8.04 14.50
C ARG A 119 4.36 8.41 13.94
N PHE A 120 4.55 8.34 12.63
CA PHE A 120 5.84 8.53 11.99
C PHE A 120 5.84 9.75 11.08
N ASP A 121 7.00 10.39 10.95
CA ASP A 121 7.18 11.49 10.00
C ASP A 121 7.33 10.96 8.57
N THR A 122 7.99 9.81 8.43
CA THR A 122 8.23 9.18 7.13
C THR A 122 7.76 7.74 7.16
N VAL A 123 7.06 7.34 6.11
CA VAL A 123 6.65 5.95 5.87
C VAL A 123 7.11 5.54 4.47
N TRP A 124 7.23 4.24 4.24
CA TRP A 124 7.71 3.69 2.98
C TRP A 124 6.66 2.74 2.41
N ALA A 125 6.35 2.89 1.13
CA ALA A 125 5.33 2.10 0.45
C ALA A 125 5.89 1.50 -0.84
N ALA A 126 5.31 0.40 -1.30
CA ALA A 126 5.67 -0.19 -2.58
C ALA A 126 5.36 0.76 -3.73
N ALA A 127 6.21 0.76 -4.73
CA ALA A 127 6.14 1.67 -5.87
C ALA A 127 5.87 0.93 -7.18
N GLY A 128 5.04 -0.09 -7.15
CA GLY A 128 4.57 -0.78 -8.34
C GLY A 128 5.30 -2.08 -8.69
N SER A 129 6.30 -2.46 -7.91
CA SER A 129 6.98 -3.75 -8.05
C SER A 129 7.52 -4.21 -6.71
N PRO A 130 7.81 -5.53 -6.56
CA PRO A 130 8.41 -6.05 -5.32
C PRO A 130 9.84 -5.57 -5.05
N MET A 131 10.42 -4.78 -5.96
CA MET A 131 11.79 -4.29 -5.86
C MET A 131 11.88 -2.77 -5.75
N HIS A 132 10.75 -2.08 -5.71
CA HIS A 132 10.71 -0.62 -5.68
C HIS A 132 9.84 -0.13 -4.53
N VAL A 133 10.36 0.84 -3.79
CA VAL A 133 9.63 1.50 -2.71
C VAL A 133 9.83 3.00 -2.83
N PHE A 134 8.93 3.78 -2.21
CA PHE A 134 9.10 5.22 -2.14
C PHE A 134 8.81 5.73 -0.73
N ALA A 135 9.46 6.82 -0.37
CA ALA A 135 9.24 7.49 0.90
C ALA A 135 8.15 8.55 0.76
N THR A 136 7.30 8.66 1.77
CA THR A 136 6.27 9.69 1.81
C THR A 136 5.94 10.02 3.27
N THR A 137 5.09 11.02 3.48
CA THR A 137 4.55 11.31 4.81
C THR A 137 3.17 10.66 4.94
N PRO A 138 2.70 10.37 6.16
CA PRO A 138 1.34 9.87 6.34
C PRO A 138 0.27 10.81 5.76
N ARG A 139 0.47 12.12 5.86
CA ARG A 139 -0.44 13.11 5.28
C ARG A 139 -0.51 12.98 3.76
N ASP A 140 0.66 12.90 3.10
CA ASP A 140 0.71 12.72 1.66
C ASP A 140 0.13 11.37 1.25
N LEU A 141 0.37 10.32 2.03
CA LEU A 141 -0.19 9.00 1.78
C LEU A 141 -1.72 9.04 1.73
N LEU A 142 -2.34 9.75 2.69
CA LEU A 142 -3.81 9.96 2.69
C LEU A 142 -4.24 10.70 1.43
N ARG A 143 -3.56 11.77 1.09
CA ARG A 143 -3.87 12.59 -0.09
C ARG A 143 -3.71 11.79 -1.39
N LEU A 144 -2.60 11.07 -1.54
CA LEU A 144 -2.29 10.29 -2.73
C LEU A 144 -3.28 9.15 -2.95
N SER A 145 -3.64 8.46 -1.88
CA SER A 145 -4.49 7.28 -1.96
C SER A 145 -5.98 7.59 -1.97
N GLY A 146 -6.36 8.79 -1.53
CA GLY A 146 -7.77 9.12 -1.31
C GLY A 146 -8.38 8.34 -0.15
N GLY A 147 -7.55 7.83 0.75
CA GLY A 147 -7.98 6.94 1.82
C GLY A 147 -8.61 7.63 3.02
N THR A 148 -9.26 6.83 3.85
CA THR A 148 -9.84 7.23 5.12
C THR A 148 -9.06 6.56 6.25
N LEU A 149 -8.72 7.32 7.28
CA LEU A 149 -8.06 6.77 8.46
C LEU A 149 -9.00 5.82 9.21
N ALA A 150 -8.47 4.68 9.64
CA ALA A 150 -9.23 3.70 10.39
C ALA A 150 -8.33 2.85 11.29
N ASP A 151 -8.93 2.29 12.33
CA ASP A 151 -8.31 1.20 13.08
C ASP A 151 -8.59 -0.09 12.30
N VAL A 152 -7.53 -0.67 11.72
CA VAL A 152 -7.64 -1.88 10.89
C VAL A 152 -6.88 -3.06 11.47
N LYS A 153 -6.22 -2.89 12.61
CA LYS A 153 -5.35 -3.92 13.17
C LYS A 153 -6.12 -4.91 14.04
N GLU A 154 -5.64 -6.16 14.06
CA GLU A 154 -6.11 -7.13 15.04
C GLU A 154 -5.75 -6.64 16.45
N ASP A 155 -6.69 -6.80 17.39
CA ASP A 155 -6.44 -6.50 18.78
C ASP A 155 -5.52 -7.55 19.40
N ALA A 156 -4.68 -7.11 20.32
CA ALA A 156 -3.73 -8.00 21.00
C ALA A 156 -4.42 -8.99 21.93
#